data_e2874a976172b6e1c2a0d31b9e001fd1
#
_entry.id   e2874a976172b6e1c2a0d31b9e001fd1
#
_cell.length_a   1.000
_cell.length_b   1.000
_cell.length_c   1.000
_cell.angle_alpha   90.00
_cell.angle_beta   90.00
_cell.angle_gamma   90.00
#
_symmetry.space_group_name_H-M   'P 1'
#
loop_
_entity.id
_entity.type
_entity.pdbx_description
1 polymer ?
#
loop_
_entity_poly.entity_id
_entity_poly.type
_entity_poly.pdbx_seq_one_letter_code
_entity_poly.pdbx_strand_id
1 'polypeptide(L)'
;MIGDYHVHTKFSSDCNSEPEELIKKAISLGMNEICFTDHVDFDYPPENGQTIFRINTKEYFNTLAALRDSYKNRIKIKIGIELGLNPSIEEMNSSFVKSNDFDFVIGSSHIINGNDPYYPEFWEGKSIKEAVMSYFEAILRNVTTYENYDVYGHLDYIRRYIPDKEYVYVENDFYEITEMIFKNIIFLSL
;
A
#
# COMPACT_ATOMS: atom_id res chain seq x y z
N MET A 1 19.43 -11.63 -6.50
CA MET A 1 19.03 -10.21 -6.73
C MET A 1 18.39 -9.75 -5.44
N ILE A 2 18.84 -8.62 -4.89
CA ILE A 2 18.28 -8.03 -3.67
C ILE A 2 17.63 -6.72 -4.08
N GLY A 3 16.34 -6.56 -3.84
CA GLY A 3 15.57 -5.36 -4.15
C GLY A 3 14.56 -5.06 -3.06
N ASP A 4 14.12 -3.80 -2.99
CA ASP A 4 13.03 -3.36 -2.15
C ASP A 4 11.95 -2.76 -3.05
N TYR A 5 10.72 -3.24 -2.89
CA TYR A 5 9.57 -2.88 -3.72
C TYR A 5 8.45 -2.20 -2.93
N HIS A 6 8.72 -1.82 -1.68
CA HIS A 6 7.78 -1.08 -0.87
C HIS A 6 8.50 0.07 -0.16
N VAL A 7 8.71 1.15 -0.91
CA VAL A 7 9.52 2.30 -0.47
C VAL A 7 8.75 3.59 -0.72
N HIS A 8 8.56 4.37 0.36
CA HIS A 8 7.91 5.68 0.32
C HIS A 8 8.95 6.80 0.35
N THR A 9 8.61 7.91 -0.25
CA THR A 9 9.42 9.12 -0.33
C THR A 9 8.62 10.33 0.13
N LYS A 10 9.20 11.52 0.01
CA LYS A 10 8.50 12.80 0.26
C LYS A 10 7.24 13.02 -0.59
N PHE A 11 6.96 12.18 -1.58
CA PHE A 11 5.72 12.23 -2.35
C PHE A 11 4.55 11.59 -1.59
N SER A 12 4.81 10.74 -0.59
CA SER A 12 3.84 10.26 0.37
C SER A 12 3.73 11.18 1.57
N SER A 13 2.52 11.39 2.08
CA SER A 13 2.28 12.27 3.24
C SER A 13 2.88 11.77 4.54
N ASP A 14 3.25 10.50 4.61
CA ASP A 14 3.82 9.81 5.78
C ASP A 14 5.36 9.72 5.75
N CYS A 15 6.01 10.24 4.69
CA CYS A 15 7.47 10.17 4.53
C CYS A 15 8.07 11.53 4.13
N ASN A 16 9.26 11.82 4.67
CA ASN A 16 10.00 13.05 4.35
C ASN A 16 11.32 12.79 3.62
N SER A 17 11.61 11.52 3.28
CA SER A 17 12.90 11.16 2.66
C SER A 17 12.95 11.55 1.20
N GLU A 18 14.06 12.19 0.80
CA GLU A 18 14.33 12.47 -0.61
C GLU A 18 14.59 11.15 -1.36
N PRO A 19 14.01 10.94 -2.56
CA PRO A 19 14.21 9.72 -3.32
C PRO A 19 15.69 9.40 -3.58
N GLU A 20 16.51 10.43 -3.83
CA GLU A 20 17.93 10.25 -4.09
C GLU A 20 18.71 9.74 -2.87
N GLU A 21 18.32 10.12 -1.65
CA GLU A 21 18.92 9.63 -0.42
C GLU A 21 18.65 8.13 -0.23
N LEU A 22 17.42 7.70 -0.53
CA LEU A 22 17.03 6.29 -0.47
C LEU A 22 17.77 5.47 -1.52
N ILE A 23 17.97 5.98 -2.74
CA ILE A 23 18.79 5.34 -3.78
C ILE A 23 20.23 5.13 -3.28
N LYS A 24 20.84 6.20 -2.72
CA LYS A 24 22.20 6.12 -2.17
C LYS A 24 22.29 5.09 -1.04
N LYS A 25 21.27 5.05 -0.19
CA LYS A 25 21.18 4.04 0.88
C LYS A 25 21.04 2.63 0.34
N ALA A 26 20.15 2.39 -0.63
CA ALA A 26 19.97 1.08 -1.28
C ALA A 26 21.30 0.58 -1.89
N ILE A 27 22.02 1.44 -2.62
CA ILE A 27 23.34 1.13 -3.18
C ILE A 27 24.34 0.75 -2.07
N SER A 28 24.35 1.51 -0.96
CA SER A 28 25.26 1.23 0.17
C SER A 28 24.97 -0.10 0.86
N LEU A 29 23.74 -0.59 0.76
CA LEU A 29 23.30 -1.89 1.28
C LEU A 29 23.52 -3.05 0.28
N GLY A 30 24.08 -2.75 -0.91
CA GLY A 30 24.32 -3.75 -1.94
C GLY A 30 23.08 -4.18 -2.70
N MET A 31 22.01 -3.39 -2.69
CA MET A 31 20.81 -3.66 -3.48
C MET A 31 21.06 -3.47 -4.96
N ASN A 32 20.43 -4.31 -5.78
CA ASN A 32 20.51 -4.23 -7.24
C ASN A 32 19.33 -3.47 -7.86
N GLU A 33 18.22 -3.38 -7.12
CA GLU A 33 16.97 -2.81 -7.58
C GLU A 33 16.21 -2.13 -6.43
N ILE A 34 15.52 -1.02 -6.73
CA ILE A 34 14.61 -0.34 -5.82
C ILE A 34 13.37 0.09 -6.61
N CYS A 35 12.19 -0.09 -6.02
CA CYS A 35 10.93 0.40 -6.56
C CYS A 35 10.33 1.40 -5.58
N PHE A 36 10.08 2.62 -6.03
CA PHE A 36 9.34 3.60 -5.25
C PHE A 36 7.86 3.34 -5.40
N THR A 37 7.14 3.31 -4.29
CA THR A 37 5.72 2.95 -4.21
C THR A 37 5.01 3.88 -3.25
N ASP A 38 5.07 5.17 -3.53
CA ASP A 38 4.41 6.19 -2.71
C ASP A 38 2.88 6.01 -2.71
N HIS A 39 2.21 6.45 -1.64
CA HIS A 39 0.78 6.25 -1.44
C HIS A 39 -0.11 7.06 -2.39
N VAL A 40 -1.16 6.40 -2.89
CA VAL A 40 -2.37 7.06 -3.39
C VAL A 40 -3.61 6.36 -2.81
N ASP A 41 -4.32 7.06 -1.93
CA ASP A 41 -5.55 6.59 -1.28
C ASP A 41 -6.69 7.54 -1.61
N PHE A 42 -7.49 7.21 -2.64
CA PHE A 42 -8.53 8.11 -3.16
C PHE A 42 -9.70 8.36 -2.21
N ASP A 43 -9.92 7.50 -1.26
CA ASP A 43 -10.97 7.59 -0.24
C ASP A 43 -10.43 8.01 1.14
N TYR A 44 -9.14 8.37 1.24
CA TYR A 44 -8.59 8.83 2.51
C TYR A 44 -9.27 10.12 2.96
N PRO A 45 -9.78 10.17 4.20
CA PRO A 45 -10.42 11.36 4.73
C PRO A 45 -9.46 12.56 4.74
N PRO A 46 -9.93 13.78 4.38
CA PRO A 46 -9.06 14.95 4.43
C PRO A 46 -8.67 15.28 5.88
N GLU A 47 -7.39 15.57 6.11
CA GLU A 47 -6.88 16.03 7.38
C GLU A 47 -6.78 17.57 7.39
N ASN A 48 -7.36 18.22 8.41
CA ASN A 48 -7.39 19.68 8.52
C ASN A 48 -7.88 20.38 7.23
N GLY A 49 -8.79 19.76 6.50
CA GLY A 49 -9.31 20.26 5.22
C GLY A 49 -8.36 20.10 4.03
N GLN A 50 -7.25 19.40 4.19
CA GLN A 50 -6.29 19.10 3.13
C GLN A 50 -6.41 17.63 2.72
N THR A 51 -6.40 17.40 1.40
CA THR A 51 -6.31 16.06 0.85
C THR A 51 -4.88 15.54 1.02
N ILE A 52 -4.74 14.43 1.72
CA ILE A 52 -3.46 13.73 1.92
C ILE A 52 -3.43 12.43 1.11
N PHE A 53 -2.29 11.77 1.07
CA PHE A 53 -2.06 10.55 0.28
C PHE A 53 -2.50 10.69 -1.19
N ARG A 54 -2.06 11.80 -1.80
CA ARG A 54 -2.21 12.11 -3.22
C ARG A 54 -0.89 12.59 -3.78
N ILE A 55 -0.50 12.07 -4.92
CA ILE A 55 0.72 12.50 -5.59
C ILE A 55 0.42 13.42 -6.78
N ASN A 56 1.33 14.36 -7.04
CA ASN A 56 1.41 14.99 -8.35
C ASN A 56 2.11 14.04 -9.31
N THR A 57 1.36 13.27 -10.08
CA THR A 57 1.87 12.22 -10.97
C THR A 57 2.94 12.73 -11.92
N LYS A 58 2.75 13.92 -12.51
CA LYS A 58 3.72 14.49 -13.45
C LYS A 58 5.06 14.80 -12.77
N GLU A 59 5.03 15.37 -11.59
CA GLU A 59 6.23 15.66 -10.81
C GLU A 59 6.91 14.37 -10.35
N TYR A 60 6.13 13.41 -9.88
CA TYR A 60 6.56 12.08 -9.44
C TYR A 60 7.35 11.37 -10.55
N PHE A 61 6.73 11.19 -11.72
CA PHE A 61 7.38 10.54 -12.85
C PHE A 61 8.61 11.30 -13.35
N ASN A 62 8.54 12.63 -13.47
CA ASN A 62 9.68 13.42 -13.93
C ASN A 62 10.88 13.28 -12.99
N THR A 63 10.65 13.35 -11.68
CA THR A 63 11.71 13.24 -10.67
C THR A 63 12.34 11.86 -10.68
N LEU A 64 11.52 10.81 -10.63
CA LEU A 64 12.03 9.45 -10.56
C LEU A 64 12.67 8.99 -11.88
N ALA A 65 12.15 9.43 -13.03
CA ALA A 65 12.75 9.12 -14.33
C ALA A 65 14.14 9.80 -14.48
N ALA A 66 14.31 11.03 -14.03
CA ALA A 66 15.61 11.70 -14.02
C ALA A 66 16.63 10.97 -13.11
N LEU A 67 16.18 10.50 -11.93
CA LEU A 67 17.01 9.70 -11.04
C LEU A 67 17.34 8.33 -11.65
N ARG A 68 16.36 7.66 -12.25
CA ARG A 68 16.56 6.39 -12.97
C ARG A 68 17.64 6.50 -14.03
N ASP A 69 17.63 7.57 -14.81
CA ASP A 69 18.65 7.83 -15.84
C ASP A 69 20.04 8.12 -15.22
N SER A 70 20.08 8.89 -14.14
CA SER A 70 21.33 9.26 -13.45
C SER A 70 22.03 8.08 -12.79
N TYR A 71 21.25 7.10 -12.31
CA TYR A 71 21.75 5.93 -11.56
C TYR A 71 21.74 4.63 -12.34
N LYS A 72 21.38 4.62 -13.63
CA LYS A 72 21.17 3.40 -14.46
C LYS A 72 22.30 2.38 -14.48
N ASN A 73 23.54 2.83 -14.26
CA ASN A 73 24.73 1.96 -14.23
C ASN A 73 25.06 1.45 -12.80
N ARG A 74 24.28 1.81 -11.80
CA ARG A 74 24.57 1.53 -10.38
C ARG A 74 23.47 0.72 -9.72
N ILE A 75 22.22 1.01 -10.01
CA ILE A 75 21.05 0.34 -9.45
C ILE A 75 19.88 0.48 -10.44
N LYS A 76 19.06 -0.54 -10.54
CA LYS A 76 17.82 -0.47 -11.32
C LYS A 76 16.74 0.21 -10.48
N ILE A 77 16.14 1.28 -11.01
CA ILE A 77 15.08 2.03 -10.35
C ILE A 77 13.76 1.76 -11.08
N LYS A 78 12.74 1.37 -10.34
CA LYS A 78 11.37 1.23 -10.79
C LYS A 78 10.49 2.33 -10.20
N ILE A 79 9.48 2.72 -10.97
CA ILE A 79 8.48 3.72 -10.60
C ILE A 79 7.16 3.00 -10.41
N GLY A 80 6.81 2.73 -9.18
CA GLY A 80 5.58 2.07 -8.79
C GLY A 80 4.63 2.99 -8.04
N ILE A 81 3.63 2.38 -7.43
CA ILE A 81 2.64 3.04 -6.58
C ILE A 81 2.11 2.06 -5.53
N GLU A 82 1.82 2.54 -4.33
CA GLU A 82 0.95 1.85 -3.38
C GLU A 82 -0.44 2.48 -3.42
N LEU A 83 -1.41 1.67 -3.80
CA LEU A 83 -2.77 2.11 -4.08
C LEU A 83 -3.71 1.61 -2.98
N GLY A 84 -4.36 2.53 -2.27
CA GLY A 84 -5.42 2.19 -1.32
C GLY A 84 -6.64 1.65 -2.06
N LEU A 85 -7.06 0.43 -1.71
CA LEU A 85 -8.16 -0.27 -2.36
C LEU A 85 -9.44 -0.16 -1.55
N ASN A 86 -10.52 0.16 -2.25
CA ASN A 86 -11.88 0.11 -1.74
C ASN A 86 -12.84 -0.12 -2.92
N PRO A 87 -13.83 -1.01 -2.83
CA PRO A 87 -14.77 -1.24 -3.93
C PRO A 87 -15.49 0.02 -4.42
N SER A 88 -15.71 1.00 -3.54
CA SER A 88 -16.39 2.26 -3.90
C SER A 88 -15.58 3.18 -4.83
N ILE A 89 -14.27 2.96 -4.96
CA ILE A 89 -13.36 3.76 -5.79
C ILE A 89 -12.65 2.92 -6.86
N GLU A 90 -13.16 1.72 -7.15
CA GLU A 90 -12.57 0.78 -8.11
C GLU A 90 -12.33 1.42 -9.50
N GLU A 91 -13.34 2.08 -10.05
CA GLU A 91 -13.23 2.74 -11.36
C GLU A 91 -12.15 3.85 -11.36
N MET A 92 -12.05 4.59 -10.26
CA MET A 92 -11.03 5.64 -10.10
C MET A 92 -9.64 5.05 -10.05
N ASN A 93 -9.44 4.01 -9.24
CA ASN A 93 -8.19 3.26 -9.14
C ASN A 93 -7.80 2.66 -10.49
N SER A 94 -8.72 1.98 -11.17
CA SER A 94 -8.48 1.39 -12.49
C SER A 94 -8.11 2.43 -13.55
N SER A 95 -8.81 3.57 -13.57
CA SER A 95 -8.50 4.69 -14.47
C SER A 95 -7.12 5.27 -14.18
N PHE A 96 -6.78 5.44 -12.92
CA PHE A 96 -5.50 5.99 -12.49
C PHE A 96 -4.33 5.09 -12.91
N VAL A 97 -4.39 3.80 -12.64
CA VAL A 97 -3.35 2.85 -13.02
C VAL A 97 -3.20 2.77 -14.54
N LYS A 98 -4.31 2.67 -15.28
CA LYS A 98 -4.29 2.59 -16.76
C LYS A 98 -3.78 3.86 -17.43
N SER A 99 -3.89 5.01 -16.78
CA SER A 99 -3.47 6.31 -17.34
C SER A 99 -2.02 6.65 -17.05
N ASN A 100 -1.31 5.83 -16.28
CA ASN A 100 0.07 6.07 -15.87
C ASN A 100 0.92 4.81 -16.11
N ASP A 101 2.17 5.01 -16.52
CA ASP A 101 3.09 3.91 -16.89
C ASP A 101 3.89 3.45 -15.65
N PHE A 102 3.17 2.88 -14.68
CA PHE A 102 3.81 2.30 -13.49
C PHE A 102 4.52 0.99 -13.82
N ASP A 103 5.73 0.82 -13.30
CA ASP A 103 6.50 -0.43 -13.38
C ASP A 103 5.98 -1.49 -12.39
N PHE A 104 5.25 -1.08 -11.33
CA PHE A 104 4.76 -1.95 -10.27
C PHE A 104 3.66 -1.28 -9.45
N VAL A 105 2.63 -2.05 -9.12
CA VAL A 105 1.47 -1.59 -8.34
C VAL A 105 1.27 -2.49 -7.12
N ILE A 106 1.30 -1.90 -5.93
CA ILE A 106 0.87 -2.55 -4.70
C ILE A 106 -0.59 -2.16 -4.46
N GLY A 107 -1.45 -3.13 -4.24
CA GLY A 107 -2.81 -2.90 -3.73
C GLY A 107 -2.84 -3.13 -2.23
N SER A 108 -3.36 -2.18 -1.46
CA SER A 108 -3.38 -2.25 0.01
C SER A 108 -4.74 -1.84 0.59
N SER A 109 -5.05 -2.30 1.79
CA SER A 109 -6.25 -1.88 2.54
C SER A 109 -5.84 -0.97 3.70
N HIS A 110 -6.08 0.33 3.55
CA HIS A 110 -5.80 1.33 4.58
C HIS A 110 -7.08 1.86 5.23
N ILE A 111 -8.12 2.11 4.43
CA ILE A 111 -9.40 2.64 4.90
C ILE A 111 -10.45 1.53 4.96
N ILE A 112 -10.97 1.27 6.14
CA ILE A 112 -11.94 0.22 6.43
C ILE A 112 -13.24 0.87 6.89
N ASN A 113 -14.29 0.77 6.08
CA ASN A 113 -15.58 1.39 6.38
C ASN A 113 -15.46 2.90 6.71
N GLY A 114 -14.58 3.61 5.99
CA GLY A 114 -14.36 5.04 6.15
C GLY A 114 -13.38 5.45 7.24
N ASN A 115 -12.74 4.50 7.92
CA ASN A 115 -11.80 4.77 9.01
C ASN A 115 -10.46 4.06 8.78
N ASP A 116 -9.36 4.72 9.12
CA ASP A 116 -8.05 4.10 9.19
C ASP A 116 -7.87 3.43 10.56
N PRO A 117 -7.43 2.15 10.64
CA PRO A 117 -7.07 1.48 11.88
C PRO A 117 -6.05 2.20 12.76
N TYR A 118 -5.30 3.13 12.19
CA TYR A 118 -4.37 4.01 12.92
C TYR A 118 -5.09 4.84 13.97
N TYR A 119 -6.32 5.29 13.72
CA TYR A 119 -7.08 6.16 14.61
C TYR A 119 -7.93 5.37 15.61
N PRO A 120 -8.08 5.88 16.86
CA PRO A 120 -8.90 5.24 17.90
C PRO A 120 -10.35 4.99 17.48
N GLU A 121 -10.91 5.88 16.66
CA GLU A 121 -12.30 5.82 16.19
C GLU A 121 -12.61 4.53 15.43
N PHE A 122 -11.62 3.94 14.77
CA PHE A 122 -11.78 2.63 14.13
C PHE A 122 -12.15 1.53 15.14
N TRP A 123 -11.63 1.61 16.36
CA TRP A 123 -11.77 0.58 17.40
C TRP A 123 -12.99 0.77 18.28
N GLU A 124 -13.61 1.96 18.28
CA GLU A 124 -14.73 2.30 19.13
C GLU A 124 -15.95 1.39 18.90
N GLY A 125 -16.57 0.95 20.02
CA GLY A 125 -17.78 0.13 20.00
C GLY A 125 -17.62 -1.30 19.48
N LYS A 126 -16.39 -1.76 19.28
CA LYS A 126 -16.08 -3.12 18.79
C LYS A 126 -15.09 -3.82 19.73
N SER A 127 -15.20 -5.13 19.83
CA SER A 127 -14.11 -5.94 20.37
C SER A 127 -12.94 -5.96 19.35
N ILE A 128 -11.73 -6.23 19.82
CA ILE A 128 -10.55 -6.38 18.93
C ILE A 128 -10.81 -7.44 17.86
N LYS A 129 -11.44 -8.56 18.21
CA LYS A 129 -11.78 -9.62 17.28
C LYS A 129 -12.71 -9.15 16.16
N GLU A 130 -13.75 -8.39 16.49
CA GLU A 130 -14.68 -7.82 15.50
C GLU A 130 -13.99 -6.81 14.59
N ALA A 131 -13.12 -5.96 15.16
CA ALA A 131 -12.35 -4.99 14.38
C ALA A 131 -11.39 -5.68 13.40
N VAL A 132 -10.67 -6.69 13.86
CA VAL A 132 -9.77 -7.49 13.02
C VAL A 132 -10.54 -8.27 11.94
N MET A 133 -11.69 -8.84 12.28
CA MET A 133 -12.55 -9.52 11.31
C MET A 133 -13.02 -8.53 10.21
N SER A 134 -13.46 -7.33 10.61
CA SER A 134 -13.91 -6.31 9.65
C SER A 134 -12.79 -5.87 8.69
N TYR A 135 -11.54 -5.88 9.16
CA TYR A 135 -10.36 -5.61 8.33
C TYR A 135 -10.15 -6.72 7.28
N PHE A 136 -10.17 -8.00 7.68
CA PHE A 136 -10.03 -9.11 6.74
C PHE A 136 -11.21 -9.19 5.75
N GLU A 137 -12.42 -8.86 6.18
CA GLU A 137 -13.58 -8.76 5.29
C GLU A 137 -13.38 -7.65 4.23
N ALA A 138 -12.77 -6.53 4.60
CA ALA A 138 -12.43 -5.48 3.64
C ALA A 138 -11.37 -5.95 2.64
N ILE A 139 -10.31 -6.63 3.10
CA ILE A 139 -9.33 -7.24 2.19
C ILE A 139 -10.01 -8.21 1.23
N LEU A 140 -10.86 -9.10 1.74
CA LEU A 140 -11.57 -10.07 0.89
C LEU A 140 -12.42 -9.37 -0.18
N ARG A 141 -13.14 -8.31 0.19
CA ARG A 141 -13.89 -7.50 -0.78
C ARG A 141 -12.95 -6.88 -1.83
N ASN A 142 -11.83 -6.32 -1.41
CA ASN A 142 -10.87 -5.70 -2.32
C ASN A 142 -10.28 -6.69 -3.31
N VAL A 143 -9.80 -7.85 -2.86
CA VAL A 143 -9.19 -8.86 -3.75
C VAL A 143 -10.21 -9.58 -4.64
N THR A 144 -11.50 -9.52 -4.34
CA THR A 144 -12.57 -10.06 -5.19
C THR A 144 -13.12 -9.03 -6.19
N THR A 145 -12.82 -7.75 -6.00
CA THR A 145 -13.38 -6.65 -6.81
C THR A 145 -12.33 -6.05 -7.74
N TYR A 146 -11.07 -5.94 -7.30
CA TYR A 146 -10.02 -5.20 -7.99
C TYR A 146 -8.84 -6.10 -8.36
N GLU A 147 -8.41 -6.04 -9.64
CA GLU A 147 -7.40 -6.94 -10.22
C GLU A 147 -6.15 -6.21 -10.74
N ASN A 148 -6.16 -4.87 -10.82
CA ASN A 148 -5.08 -4.10 -11.45
C ASN A 148 -3.94 -3.78 -10.45
N TYR A 149 -3.37 -4.80 -9.82
CA TYR A 149 -2.18 -4.71 -8.98
C TYR A 149 -1.26 -5.92 -9.21
N ASP A 150 0.02 -5.77 -8.94
CA ASP A 150 1.02 -6.84 -9.05
C ASP A 150 1.13 -7.66 -7.75
N VAL A 151 0.96 -7.00 -6.61
CA VAL A 151 1.02 -7.63 -5.28
C VAL A 151 0.04 -6.97 -4.32
N TYR A 152 -0.52 -7.75 -3.41
CA TYR A 152 -1.30 -7.21 -2.30
C TYR A 152 -0.37 -6.93 -1.11
N GLY A 153 -0.37 -5.69 -0.62
CA GLY A 153 0.46 -5.24 0.50
C GLY A 153 -0.01 -5.78 1.84
N HIS A 154 0.87 -5.77 2.80
CA HIS A 154 0.72 -6.08 4.24
C HIS A 154 -0.69 -6.51 4.72
N LEU A 155 -1.01 -7.79 4.59
CA LEU A 155 -2.28 -8.36 5.08
C LEU A 155 -2.48 -8.20 6.60
N ASP A 156 -1.42 -7.89 7.31
CA ASP A 156 -1.40 -7.73 8.77
C ASP A 156 -1.26 -6.27 9.25
N TYR A 157 -1.51 -5.30 8.37
CA TYR A 157 -1.42 -3.87 8.68
C TYR A 157 -2.14 -3.49 9.99
N ILE A 158 -3.36 -4.00 10.20
CA ILE A 158 -4.15 -3.77 11.40
C ILE A 158 -3.42 -4.15 12.69
N ARG A 159 -2.51 -5.15 12.65
CA ARG A 159 -1.78 -5.62 13.82
C ARG A 159 -0.93 -4.53 14.46
N ARG A 160 -0.46 -3.57 13.69
CA ARG A 160 0.35 -2.43 14.18
C ARG A 160 -0.41 -1.57 15.18
N TYR A 161 -1.74 -1.51 15.03
CA TYR A 161 -2.61 -0.54 15.70
C TYR A 161 -3.57 -1.16 16.73
N ILE A 162 -3.50 -2.47 16.97
CA ILE A 162 -4.29 -3.12 18.01
C ILE A 162 -4.02 -2.40 19.35
N PRO A 163 -5.09 -1.89 20.03
CA PRO A 163 -4.92 -1.12 21.27
C PRO A 163 -4.30 -1.92 22.41
N ASP A 164 -4.67 -3.20 22.53
CA ASP A 164 -4.12 -4.12 23.52
C ASP A 164 -2.90 -4.85 22.94
N LYS A 165 -1.71 -4.49 23.38
CA LYS A 165 -0.45 -5.09 22.92
C LYS A 165 -0.23 -6.53 23.40
N GLU A 166 -0.99 -6.96 24.40
CA GLU A 166 -0.99 -8.35 24.90
C GLU A 166 -2.00 -9.24 24.14
N TYR A 167 -2.77 -8.66 23.22
CA TYR A 167 -3.73 -9.41 22.42
C TYR A 167 -3.03 -10.47 21.56
N VAL A 168 -3.41 -11.72 21.79
CA VAL A 168 -2.90 -12.85 21.02
C VAL A 168 -3.92 -13.23 19.96
N TYR A 169 -3.49 -13.24 18.72
CA TYR A 169 -4.28 -13.79 17.63
C TYR A 169 -4.53 -15.29 17.87
N VAL A 170 -5.80 -15.65 17.90
CA VAL A 170 -6.19 -17.07 17.83
C VAL A 170 -6.31 -17.40 16.35
N GLU A 171 -5.33 -18.09 15.77
CA GLU A 171 -5.26 -18.42 14.34
C GLU A 171 -6.57 -18.97 13.78
N ASN A 172 -7.22 -19.87 14.53
CA ASN A 172 -8.50 -20.47 14.13
C ASN A 172 -9.65 -19.46 13.96
N ASP A 173 -9.58 -18.29 14.62
CA ASP A 173 -10.64 -17.28 14.54
C ASP A 173 -10.74 -16.62 13.15
N PHE A 174 -9.65 -16.63 12.39
CA PHE A 174 -9.54 -15.94 11.10
C PHE A 174 -9.16 -16.87 9.95
N TYR A 175 -9.02 -18.17 10.21
CA TYR A 175 -8.52 -19.14 9.23
C TYR A 175 -9.36 -19.18 7.95
N GLU A 176 -10.66 -19.26 8.05
CA GLU A 176 -11.54 -19.37 6.89
C GLU A 176 -11.45 -18.15 5.98
N ILE A 177 -11.49 -16.93 6.57
CA ILE A 177 -11.44 -15.72 5.78
C ILE A 177 -10.05 -15.48 5.16
N THR A 178 -8.98 -15.78 5.88
CA THR A 178 -7.61 -15.67 5.35
C THR A 178 -7.38 -16.70 4.23
N GLU A 179 -7.90 -17.91 4.34
CA GLU A 179 -7.85 -18.90 3.26
C GLU A 179 -8.57 -18.40 2.00
N MET A 180 -9.73 -17.76 2.15
CA MET A 180 -10.46 -17.15 1.03
C MET A 180 -9.66 -16.01 0.39
N ILE A 181 -9.04 -15.15 1.18
CA ILE A 181 -8.19 -14.07 0.69
C ILE A 181 -7.03 -14.64 -0.13
N PHE A 182 -6.28 -15.60 0.41
CA PHE A 182 -5.15 -16.21 -0.29
C PHE A 182 -5.55 -16.88 -1.60
N LYS A 183 -6.69 -17.59 -1.63
CA LYS A 183 -7.20 -18.19 -2.86
C LYS A 183 -7.45 -17.15 -3.95
N ASN A 184 -8.00 -15.99 -3.61
CA ASN A 184 -8.26 -14.93 -4.58
C ASN A 184 -6.95 -14.26 -5.06
N ILE A 185 -6.01 -13.96 -4.16
CA ILE A 185 -4.71 -13.36 -4.55
C ILE A 185 -3.93 -14.30 -5.47
N ILE A 186 -3.87 -15.59 -5.17
CA ILE A 186 -3.14 -16.58 -5.98
C ILE A 186 -3.78 -16.77 -7.35
N PHE A 187 -5.11 -16.71 -7.44
CA PHE A 187 -5.81 -16.89 -8.72
C PHE A 187 -5.53 -15.75 -9.72
N LEU A 188 -5.24 -14.53 -9.22
CA LEU A 188 -4.87 -13.38 -10.04
C LEU A 188 -3.40 -13.45 -10.52
N SER A 189 -2.58 -14.33 -9.93
CA SER A 189 -1.16 -14.48 -10.25
C SER A 189 -0.88 -15.56 -11.30
N LEU A 190 -1.90 -16.26 -11.79
CA LEU A 190 -1.85 -17.33 -12.80
C LEU A 190 -2.36 -16.86 -14.16
#